data_4479b7697b424b8856220602be7a717c
#
_entry.id   4479b7697b424b8856220602be7a717c
#
_cell.length_a   1.000
_cell.length_b   1.000
_cell.length_c   1.000
_cell.angle_alpha   90.00
_cell.angle_beta   90.00
_cell.angle_gamma   90.00
#
_symmetry.space_group_name_H-M   'P 1'
#
loop_
_entity.id
_entity.type
_entity.pdbx_description
1 polymer ?
#
loop_
_entity_poly.entity_id
_entity_poly.type
_entity_poly.pdbx_seq_one_letter_code
_entity_poly.pdbx_strand_id
1 'polypeptide(L)'
;MAQGRVPNWVWAALLGVHVLALAWALHEGTWEFPDSGRYMQAAGNLRVHGELYTRPWPVMPPHGQAAQEFTIRPIGYPLMVLGVGVGSWPVALLVVQNLLSLLNIGLVLSFWARWAHPKTSTWGWGLLAALSFPAQFIYANAVMSEMLLQTVVLGAVGAGLLFISTGKSHYFASVAGALALACLVKPVFYPLAVGAAAGGGWVAWWRKRPVLGLWAVVPLVVVVAYMGWNKQRTGYFHFSSIAEINMLHYNAAGVVRQIEGPVAEEHWVATVLRAADAQPDFSARQELIQTRAWAMLWAHPVVYACQHLLGMAALFFDPGRFDVSQFLGLAGRAEDGLLAQARAGGLVRAVGRLPLGLLGLLGGVLVANATRVVLAVRGFGKLRYGGPWLRRGRWIVAGLLLYVALLTGPLGAARFLVPVWPLLLGLALAGLKSGHATNAPGADEPSPVSEGQC
;
A
#
# COMPACT_ATOMS: atom_id res chain seq x y z
N MET A 1 -3.25 4.93 -36.57
CA MET A 1 -2.67 4.45 -35.29
C MET A 1 -3.69 3.54 -34.63
N ALA A 2 -3.31 2.37 -34.14
CA ALA A 2 -4.24 1.43 -33.48
C ALA A 2 -4.83 2.09 -32.24
N GLN A 3 -6.09 2.50 -32.29
CA GLN A 3 -6.82 3.12 -31.21
C GLN A 3 -6.86 2.15 -30.00
N GLY A 4 -6.47 2.63 -28.82
CA GLY A 4 -6.58 1.87 -27.57
C GLY A 4 -5.33 1.07 -27.15
N ARG A 5 -4.16 1.32 -27.75
CA ARG A 5 -2.87 0.72 -27.33
C ARG A 5 -1.94 1.75 -26.69
N VAL A 6 -1.14 1.31 -25.74
CA VAL A 6 -0.06 2.11 -25.14
C VAL A 6 1.04 2.27 -26.20
N PRO A 7 1.52 3.48 -26.50
CA PRO A 7 2.58 3.70 -27.47
C PRO A 7 3.90 3.03 -27.06
N ASN A 8 4.67 2.57 -28.05
CA ASN A 8 5.94 1.86 -27.80
C ASN A 8 6.96 2.75 -27.07
N TRP A 9 6.99 4.06 -27.32
CA TRP A 9 7.90 4.97 -26.64
C TRP A 9 7.59 5.11 -25.14
N VAL A 10 6.30 4.96 -24.72
CA VAL A 10 5.91 4.92 -23.30
C VAL A 10 6.47 3.68 -22.63
N TRP A 11 6.36 2.51 -23.30
CA TRP A 11 6.97 1.27 -22.81
C TRP A 11 8.49 1.35 -22.74
N ALA A 12 9.14 1.92 -23.76
CA ALA A 12 10.58 2.11 -23.76
C ALA A 12 11.04 3.02 -22.60
N ALA A 13 10.32 4.12 -22.34
CA ALA A 13 10.63 5.02 -21.24
C ALA A 13 10.44 4.35 -19.85
N LEU A 14 9.34 3.61 -19.66
CA LEU A 14 9.10 2.85 -18.43
C LEU A 14 10.17 1.79 -18.19
N LEU A 15 10.48 1.00 -19.22
CA LEU A 15 11.54 -0.02 -19.14
C LEU A 15 12.89 0.61 -18.84
N GLY A 16 13.23 1.71 -19.53
CA GLY A 16 14.48 2.44 -19.30
C GLY A 16 14.64 2.89 -17.85
N VAL A 17 13.58 3.47 -17.24
CA VAL A 17 13.63 3.89 -15.83
C VAL A 17 13.77 2.69 -14.90
N HIS A 18 13.08 1.57 -15.13
CA HIS A 18 13.23 0.35 -14.32
C HIS A 18 14.66 -0.21 -14.41
N VAL A 19 15.23 -0.29 -15.62
CA VAL A 19 16.60 -0.78 -15.84
C VAL A 19 17.63 0.15 -15.14
N LEU A 20 17.48 1.45 -15.29
CA LEU A 20 18.38 2.41 -14.65
C LEU A 20 18.29 2.35 -13.12
N ALA A 21 17.08 2.26 -12.57
CA ALA A 21 16.89 2.14 -11.13
C ALA A 21 17.44 0.81 -10.59
N LEU A 22 17.27 -0.29 -11.31
CA LEU A 22 17.84 -1.59 -10.96
C LEU A 22 19.37 -1.57 -11.00
N ALA A 23 19.95 -1.03 -12.08
CA ALA A 23 21.39 -0.91 -12.22
C ALA A 23 22.00 -0.05 -11.09
N TRP A 24 21.33 1.06 -10.74
CA TRP A 24 21.73 1.91 -9.61
C TRP A 24 21.69 1.14 -8.29
N ALA A 25 20.55 0.51 -7.97
CA ALA A 25 20.38 -0.23 -6.71
C ALA A 25 21.42 -1.35 -6.55
N LEU A 26 21.77 -2.06 -7.63
CA LEU A 26 22.79 -3.10 -7.62
C LEU A 26 24.21 -2.54 -7.53
N HIS A 27 24.49 -1.41 -8.19
CA HIS A 27 25.81 -0.77 -8.15
C HIS A 27 26.12 -0.20 -6.76
N GLU A 28 25.19 0.55 -6.18
CA GLU A 28 25.35 1.22 -4.88
C GLU A 28 25.01 0.32 -3.68
N GLY A 29 24.43 -0.88 -3.90
CA GLY A 29 23.99 -1.76 -2.81
C GLY A 29 22.80 -1.19 -2.02
N THR A 30 22.04 -0.25 -2.58
CA THR A 30 20.96 0.47 -1.88
C THR A 30 19.61 -0.25 -1.88
N TRP A 31 19.59 -1.54 -2.18
CA TRP A 31 18.41 -2.42 -2.14
C TRP A 31 17.99 -2.82 -0.71
N GLU A 32 18.85 -2.58 0.28
CA GLU A 32 18.58 -2.91 1.66
C GLU A 32 17.89 -1.75 2.38
N PHE A 33 16.68 -2.01 2.87
CA PHE A 33 15.86 -1.13 3.68
C PHE A 33 15.69 -1.72 5.09
N PRO A 34 15.22 -0.97 6.09
CA PRO A 34 15.20 -1.43 7.49
C PRO A 34 14.53 -2.78 7.74
N ASP A 35 13.57 -3.17 6.89
CA ASP A 35 12.87 -4.46 7.01
C ASP A 35 13.47 -5.57 6.15
N SER A 36 14.38 -5.26 5.22
CA SER A 36 14.92 -6.21 4.22
C SER A 36 15.62 -7.39 4.88
N GLY A 37 16.46 -7.13 5.86
CA GLY A 37 17.17 -8.17 6.62
C GLY A 37 16.20 -9.16 7.30
N ARG A 38 15.08 -8.66 7.86
CA ARG A 38 14.06 -9.52 8.47
C ARG A 38 13.39 -10.45 7.45
N TYR A 39 13.06 -9.96 6.27
CA TYR A 39 12.46 -10.79 5.22
C TYR A 39 13.42 -11.86 4.69
N MET A 40 14.68 -11.49 4.46
CA MET A 40 15.70 -12.43 4.01
C MET A 40 15.99 -13.50 5.07
N GLN A 41 16.12 -13.09 6.33
CA GLN A 41 16.34 -14.02 7.44
C GLN A 41 15.16 -14.97 7.64
N ALA A 42 13.92 -14.46 7.55
CA ALA A 42 12.72 -15.29 7.63
C ALA A 42 12.65 -16.34 6.52
N ALA A 43 13.00 -15.97 5.27
CA ALA A 43 13.07 -16.90 4.16
C ALA A 43 14.20 -17.93 4.34
N GLY A 44 15.35 -17.52 4.86
CA GLY A 44 16.46 -18.41 5.18
C GLY A 44 16.10 -19.43 6.26
N ASN A 45 15.49 -18.99 7.35
CA ASN A 45 15.03 -19.85 8.44
C ASN A 45 13.94 -20.83 8.00
N LEU A 46 12.98 -20.38 7.17
CA LEU A 46 11.99 -21.28 6.56
C LEU A 46 12.64 -22.38 5.74
N ARG A 47 13.70 -22.05 4.99
CA ARG A 47 14.43 -23.06 4.18
C ARG A 47 15.20 -24.06 5.02
N VAL A 48 15.88 -23.60 6.07
CA VAL A 48 16.84 -24.43 6.84
C VAL A 48 16.17 -25.12 8.01
N HIS A 49 15.26 -24.42 8.71
CA HIS A 49 14.66 -24.87 9.97
C HIS A 49 13.15 -25.17 9.85
N GLY A 50 12.51 -24.82 8.72
CA GLY A 50 11.04 -24.92 8.58
C GLY A 50 10.26 -23.89 9.40
N GLU A 51 10.95 -22.90 9.98
CA GLU A 51 10.36 -21.93 10.91
C GLU A 51 10.38 -20.52 10.38
N LEU A 52 9.25 -19.80 10.55
CA LEU A 52 9.16 -18.36 10.24
C LEU A 52 9.71 -17.58 11.42
N TYR A 53 10.98 -17.16 11.32
CA TYR A 53 11.67 -16.37 12.35
C TYR A 53 12.56 -15.31 11.70
N THR A 54 12.46 -14.06 12.12
CA THR A 54 13.02 -12.90 11.39
C THR A 54 14.41 -12.47 11.89
N ARG A 55 15.03 -13.22 12.79
CA ARG A 55 16.39 -13.04 13.30
C ARG A 55 17.23 -14.29 13.04
N PRO A 56 18.54 -14.26 13.26
CA PRO A 56 19.36 -15.48 13.29
C PRO A 56 18.73 -16.53 14.20
N TRP A 57 18.73 -17.80 13.76
CA TRP A 57 18.06 -18.88 14.48
C TRP A 57 18.54 -18.98 15.93
N PRO A 58 17.66 -18.98 16.92
CA PRO A 58 18.04 -19.00 18.32
C PRO A 58 18.56 -20.38 18.73
N VAL A 59 19.58 -20.37 19.59
CA VAL A 59 20.12 -21.61 20.21
C VAL A 59 19.20 -22.11 21.33
N MET A 60 18.41 -21.21 21.94
CA MET A 60 17.47 -21.51 23.03
C MET A 60 16.06 -21.05 22.65
N PRO A 61 15.00 -21.64 23.25
CA PRO A 61 13.63 -21.17 23.05
C PRO A 61 13.52 -19.66 23.33
N PRO A 62 12.93 -18.88 22.43
CA PRO A 62 12.82 -17.44 22.61
C PRO A 62 11.76 -17.11 23.67
N HIS A 63 12.06 -16.15 24.53
CA HIS A 63 11.14 -15.57 25.50
C HIS A 63 10.95 -14.08 25.26
N GLY A 64 9.81 -13.53 25.68
CA GLY A 64 9.56 -12.09 25.67
C GLY A 64 9.74 -11.46 24.28
N GLN A 65 10.69 -10.52 24.16
CA GLN A 65 10.94 -9.81 22.91
C GLN A 65 11.38 -10.74 21.76
N ALA A 66 12.08 -11.81 22.03
CA ALA A 66 12.51 -12.76 21.00
C ALA A 66 11.33 -13.52 20.38
N ALA A 67 10.27 -13.80 21.16
CA ALA A 67 9.05 -14.44 20.65
C ALA A 67 8.33 -13.58 19.60
N GLN A 68 8.46 -12.25 19.68
CA GLN A 68 7.90 -11.30 18.72
C GLN A 68 8.40 -11.55 17.29
N GLU A 69 9.65 -11.98 17.13
CA GLU A 69 10.28 -12.16 15.81
C GLU A 69 9.68 -13.35 15.02
N PHE A 70 8.89 -14.24 15.66
CA PHE A 70 8.11 -15.26 14.96
C PHE A 70 6.90 -14.70 14.20
N THR A 71 6.38 -13.53 14.60
CA THR A 71 5.09 -13.03 14.12
C THR A 71 5.14 -11.59 13.61
N ILE A 72 6.31 -10.94 13.67
CA ILE A 72 6.45 -9.54 13.24
C ILE A 72 6.22 -9.36 11.74
N ARG A 73 6.55 -10.38 10.93
CA ARG A 73 6.33 -10.38 9.48
C ARG A 73 5.48 -11.57 9.07
N PRO A 74 4.34 -11.37 8.37
CA PRO A 74 3.55 -12.46 7.82
C PRO A 74 4.32 -13.25 6.76
N ILE A 75 3.92 -14.50 6.55
CA ILE A 75 4.63 -15.49 5.73
C ILE A 75 4.67 -15.18 4.23
N GLY A 76 3.70 -14.40 3.70
CA GLY A 76 3.49 -14.28 2.24
C GLY A 76 4.69 -13.75 1.47
N TYR A 77 5.35 -12.69 1.96
CA TYR A 77 6.54 -12.17 1.28
C TYR A 77 7.80 -13.01 1.52
N PRO A 78 8.10 -13.52 2.73
CA PRO A 78 9.13 -14.53 2.92
C PRO A 78 9.03 -15.73 1.98
N LEU A 79 7.81 -16.23 1.68
CA LEU A 79 7.62 -17.30 0.69
C LEU A 79 7.99 -16.87 -0.74
N MET A 80 7.70 -15.63 -1.13
CA MET A 80 8.16 -15.09 -2.42
C MET A 80 9.69 -15.04 -2.49
N VAL A 81 10.34 -14.54 -1.42
CA VAL A 81 11.81 -14.50 -1.32
C VAL A 81 12.40 -15.90 -1.41
N LEU A 82 11.82 -16.86 -0.70
CA LEU A 82 12.22 -18.27 -0.73
C LEU A 82 12.04 -18.88 -2.12
N GLY A 83 10.92 -18.62 -2.79
CA GLY A 83 10.60 -19.18 -4.11
C GLY A 83 11.48 -18.63 -5.25
N VAL A 84 11.92 -17.37 -5.12
CA VAL A 84 12.84 -16.76 -6.12
C VAL A 84 14.31 -17.11 -5.83
N GLY A 85 14.62 -17.46 -4.59
CA GLY A 85 15.95 -17.84 -4.14
C GLY A 85 16.54 -16.87 -3.12
N VAL A 86 16.97 -17.44 -1.98
CA VAL A 86 17.67 -16.72 -0.92
C VAL A 86 19.15 -16.74 -1.22
N GLY A 87 19.72 -15.59 -1.58
CA GLY A 87 21.15 -15.41 -1.80
C GLY A 87 21.65 -14.12 -1.13
N SER A 88 22.99 -13.98 -1.05
CA SER A 88 23.60 -12.74 -0.55
C SER A 88 23.30 -11.53 -1.45
N TRP A 89 22.99 -11.78 -2.73
CA TRP A 89 22.59 -10.77 -3.71
C TRP A 89 21.20 -11.08 -4.23
N PRO A 90 20.19 -10.22 -3.97
CA PRO A 90 18.81 -10.52 -4.31
C PRO A 90 18.44 -10.15 -5.76
N VAL A 91 19.36 -10.30 -6.73
CA VAL A 91 19.18 -9.86 -8.12
C VAL A 91 17.90 -10.43 -8.73
N ALA A 92 17.69 -11.74 -8.62
CA ALA A 92 16.50 -12.38 -9.20
C ALA A 92 15.21 -11.82 -8.59
N LEU A 93 15.19 -11.57 -7.28
CA LEU A 93 14.05 -10.98 -6.58
C LEU A 93 13.77 -9.55 -7.08
N LEU A 94 14.82 -8.71 -7.21
CA LEU A 94 14.69 -7.35 -7.72
C LEU A 94 14.22 -7.32 -9.16
N VAL A 95 14.69 -8.24 -10.01
CA VAL A 95 14.19 -8.39 -11.40
C VAL A 95 12.71 -8.73 -11.39
N VAL A 96 12.28 -9.73 -10.60
CA VAL A 96 10.86 -10.08 -10.47
C VAL A 96 10.02 -8.89 -9.99
N GLN A 97 10.48 -8.14 -8.98
CA GLN A 97 9.77 -6.97 -8.50
C GLN A 97 9.68 -5.84 -9.55
N ASN A 98 10.73 -5.61 -10.33
CA ASN A 98 10.69 -4.66 -11.46
C ASN A 98 9.70 -5.10 -12.54
N LEU A 99 9.64 -6.40 -12.86
CA LEU A 99 8.64 -6.94 -13.80
C LEU A 99 7.22 -6.76 -13.26
N LEU A 100 6.98 -7.01 -11.96
CA LEU A 100 5.68 -6.76 -11.32
C LEU A 100 5.33 -5.26 -11.35
N SER A 101 6.28 -4.37 -11.06
CA SER A 101 6.08 -2.92 -11.14
C SER A 101 5.69 -2.48 -12.55
N LEU A 102 6.44 -2.92 -13.57
CA LEU A 102 6.18 -2.64 -14.98
C LEU A 102 4.80 -3.17 -15.42
N LEU A 103 4.47 -4.40 -15.01
CA LEU A 103 3.14 -5.00 -15.23
C LEU A 103 2.03 -4.15 -14.62
N ASN A 104 2.16 -3.76 -13.36
CA ASN A 104 1.15 -3.01 -12.63
C ASN A 104 0.88 -1.63 -13.27
N ILE A 105 1.93 -0.87 -13.62
CA ILE A 105 1.81 0.39 -14.34
C ILE A 105 1.20 0.14 -15.72
N GLY A 106 1.70 -0.85 -16.42
CA GLY A 106 1.25 -1.23 -17.77
C GLY A 106 -0.23 -1.61 -17.83
N LEU A 107 -0.74 -2.34 -16.82
CA LEU A 107 -2.17 -2.66 -16.71
C LEU A 107 -3.02 -1.41 -16.57
N VAL A 108 -2.62 -0.45 -15.73
CA VAL A 108 -3.34 0.81 -15.55
C VAL A 108 -3.33 1.65 -16.83
N LEU A 109 -2.16 1.79 -17.48
CA LEU A 109 -2.03 2.54 -18.74
C LEU A 109 -2.81 1.86 -19.88
N SER A 110 -2.79 0.53 -19.95
CA SER A 110 -3.54 -0.24 -20.97
C SER A 110 -5.05 -0.11 -20.74
N PHE A 111 -5.49 -0.10 -19.49
CA PHE A 111 -6.88 0.16 -19.16
C PHE A 111 -7.30 1.58 -19.58
N TRP A 112 -6.47 2.58 -19.24
CA TRP A 112 -6.71 3.96 -19.62
C TRP A 112 -6.73 4.15 -21.14
N ALA A 113 -5.81 3.51 -21.86
CA ALA A 113 -5.76 3.53 -23.32
C ALA A 113 -7.07 3.06 -23.97
N ARG A 114 -7.60 1.93 -23.46
CA ARG A 114 -8.83 1.31 -24.00
C ARG A 114 -10.10 2.08 -23.63
N TRP A 115 -10.11 2.69 -22.44
CA TRP A 115 -11.31 3.38 -21.97
C TRP A 115 -11.37 4.84 -22.39
N ALA A 116 -10.25 5.56 -22.31
CA ALA A 116 -10.21 7.01 -22.52
C ALA A 116 -9.84 7.40 -23.95
N HIS A 117 -9.20 6.50 -24.73
CA HIS A 117 -8.67 6.76 -26.06
C HIS A 117 -7.85 8.08 -26.12
N PRO A 118 -6.80 8.22 -25.28
CA PRO A 118 -6.08 9.48 -25.13
C PRO A 118 -5.43 9.92 -26.45
N LYS A 119 -5.44 11.22 -26.72
CA LYS A 119 -4.71 11.81 -27.84
C LYS A 119 -3.21 11.62 -27.63
N THR A 120 -2.44 11.62 -28.71
CA THR A 120 -0.97 11.45 -28.66
C THR A 120 -0.31 12.43 -27.69
N SER A 121 -0.73 13.69 -27.68
CA SER A 121 -0.23 14.73 -26.76
C SER A 121 -0.53 14.46 -25.30
N THR A 122 -1.57 13.69 -24.98
CA THR A 122 -1.97 13.37 -23.60
C THR A 122 -1.10 12.27 -22.98
N TRP A 123 -0.45 11.44 -23.80
CA TRP A 123 0.42 10.38 -23.33
C TRP A 123 1.65 10.87 -22.56
N GLY A 124 2.19 12.05 -22.95
CA GLY A 124 3.28 12.70 -22.21
C GLY A 124 2.88 12.98 -20.75
N TRP A 125 1.68 13.52 -20.53
CA TRP A 125 1.15 13.75 -19.18
C TRP A 125 0.86 12.46 -18.42
N GLY A 126 0.36 11.43 -19.11
CA GLY A 126 0.15 10.09 -18.52
C GLY A 126 1.46 9.45 -18.06
N LEU A 127 2.50 9.53 -18.88
CA LEU A 127 3.84 9.05 -18.53
C LEU A 127 4.43 9.87 -17.38
N LEU A 128 4.35 11.19 -17.43
CA LEU A 128 4.83 12.06 -16.34
C LEU A 128 4.12 11.71 -15.01
N ALA A 129 2.81 11.50 -15.03
CA ALA A 129 2.07 11.09 -13.86
C ALA A 129 2.54 9.72 -13.32
N ALA A 130 2.95 8.79 -14.20
CA ALA A 130 3.49 7.49 -13.80
C ALA A 130 4.93 7.59 -13.26
N LEU A 131 5.79 8.40 -13.88
CA LEU A 131 7.20 8.53 -13.49
C LEU A 131 7.43 9.44 -12.28
N SER A 132 6.52 10.35 -11.99
CA SER A 132 6.66 11.35 -10.91
C SER A 132 6.36 10.82 -9.49
N PHE A 133 6.39 9.49 -9.29
CA PHE A 133 6.27 8.87 -7.99
C PHE A 133 7.48 7.95 -7.74
N PRO A 134 8.60 8.51 -7.23
CA PRO A 134 9.87 7.77 -7.07
C PRO A 134 9.74 6.50 -6.23
N ALA A 135 8.88 6.50 -5.21
CA ALA A 135 8.65 5.35 -4.34
C ALA A 135 8.28 4.08 -5.13
N GLN A 136 7.59 4.18 -6.27
CA GLN A 136 7.28 3.04 -7.14
C GLN A 136 8.55 2.32 -7.61
N PHE A 137 9.54 3.07 -8.07
CA PHE A 137 10.79 2.54 -8.61
C PHE A 137 11.76 2.15 -7.48
N ILE A 138 11.77 2.91 -6.39
CA ILE A 138 12.57 2.60 -5.19
C ILE A 138 12.14 1.24 -4.63
N TYR A 139 10.83 1.04 -4.39
CA TYR A 139 10.33 -0.21 -3.80
C TYR A 139 10.29 -1.39 -4.80
N ALA A 140 10.40 -1.15 -6.10
CA ALA A 140 10.70 -2.20 -7.08
C ALA A 140 12.15 -2.71 -6.96
N ASN A 141 13.04 -1.90 -6.38
CA ASN A 141 14.46 -2.19 -6.21
C ASN A 141 14.89 -2.32 -4.74
N ALA A 142 13.95 -2.52 -3.82
CA ALA A 142 14.18 -2.81 -2.41
C ALA A 142 13.64 -4.20 -2.05
N VAL A 143 14.29 -4.93 -1.16
CA VAL A 143 13.79 -6.23 -0.66
C VAL A 143 12.64 -5.96 0.31
N MET A 144 11.46 -5.67 -0.27
CA MET A 144 10.28 -5.20 0.44
C MET A 144 8.99 -5.75 -0.19
N SER A 145 7.95 -5.92 0.62
CA SER A 145 6.69 -6.57 0.23
C SER A 145 5.78 -5.74 -0.68
N GLU A 146 6.10 -4.49 -0.93
CA GLU A 146 5.25 -3.50 -1.57
C GLU A 146 4.84 -3.89 -2.99
N MET A 147 5.75 -4.42 -3.82
CA MET A 147 5.45 -4.80 -5.21
C MET A 147 4.55 -6.02 -5.31
N LEU A 148 4.81 -7.06 -4.49
CA LEU A 148 3.93 -8.22 -4.41
C LEU A 148 2.52 -7.78 -3.98
N LEU A 149 2.43 -7.00 -2.91
CA LEU A 149 1.15 -6.52 -2.40
C LEU A 149 0.40 -5.66 -3.42
N GLN A 150 1.11 -4.77 -4.13
CA GLN A 150 0.54 -3.94 -5.19
C GLN A 150 -0.10 -4.79 -6.29
N THR A 151 0.58 -5.85 -6.72
CA THR A 151 0.07 -6.76 -7.76
C THR A 151 -1.17 -7.50 -7.28
N VAL A 152 -1.15 -8.00 -6.04
CA VAL A 152 -2.29 -8.68 -5.43
C VAL A 152 -3.50 -7.75 -5.29
N VAL A 153 -3.29 -6.51 -4.82
CA VAL A 153 -4.35 -5.50 -4.68
C VAL A 153 -4.93 -5.12 -6.04
N LEU A 154 -4.08 -4.88 -7.03
CA LEU A 154 -4.54 -4.54 -8.38
C LEU A 154 -5.32 -5.70 -9.02
N GLY A 155 -4.86 -6.93 -8.82
CA GLY A 155 -5.58 -8.14 -9.23
C GLY A 155 -6.95 -8.29 -8.56
N ALA A 156 -7.02 -8.02 -7.25
CA ALA A 156 -8.29 -8.04 -6.50
C ALA A 156 -9.28 -6.99 -7.04
N VAL A 157 -8.82 -5.77 -7.28
CA VAL A 157 -9.66 -4.70 -7.84
C VAL A 157 -10.10 -5.05 -9.27
N GLY A 158 -9.20 -5.55 -10.12
CA GLY A 158 -9.53 -6.00 -11.48
C GLY A 158 -10.59 -7.10 -11.48
N ALA A 159 -10.41 -8.13 -10.64
CA ALA A 159 -11.40 -9.20 -10.46
C ALA A 159 -12.72 -8.67 -9.93
N GLY A 160 -12.69 -7.73 -8.99
CA GLY A 160 -13.89 -7.05 -8.46
C GLY A 160 -14.67 -6.30 -9.54
N LEU A 161 -13.99 -5.57 -10.42
CA LEU A 161 -14.60 -4.89 -11.57
C LEU A 161 -15.21 -5.88 -12.56
N LEU A 162 -14.53 -6.99 -12.83
CA LEU A 162 -15.05 -8.08 -13.67
C LEU A 162 -16.27 -8.76 -13.04
N PHE A 163 -16.27 -8.95 -11.70
CA PHE A 163 -17.44 -9.45 -11.01
C PHE A 163 -18.63 -8.50 -11.12
N ILE A 164 -18.43 -7.19 -10.95
CA ILE A 164 -19.48 -6.17 -11.09
C ILE A 164 -20.06 -6.17 -12.50
N SER A 165 -19.21 -6.33 -13.52
CA SER A 165 -19.61 -6.27 -14.93
C SER A 165 -20.29 -7.56 -15.41
N THR A 166 -19.82 -8.74 -14.95
CA THR A 166 -20.26 -10.04 -15.48
C THR A 166 -21.13 -10.86 -14.53
N GLY A 167 -21.05 -10.59 -13.22
CA GLY A 167 -21.73 -11.36 -12.17
C GLY A 167 -21.19 -12.78 -11.96
N LYS A 168 -20.08 -13.19 -12.61
CA LYS A 168 -19.54 -14.56 -12.55
C LYS A 168 -18.83 -14.83 -11.23
N SER A 169 -19.20 -15.93 -10.54
CA SER A 169 -18.73 -16.26 -9.18
C SER A 169 -17.21 -16.48 -9.08
N HIS A 170 -16.53 -16.97 -10.14
CA HIS A 170 -15.09 -17.17 -10.10
C HIS A 170 -14.29 -15.86 -9.94
N TYR A 171 -14.80 -14.72 -10.46
CA TYR A 171 -14.17 -13.42 -10.18
C TYR A 171 -14.31 -13.02 -8.71
N PHE A 172 -15.44 -13.35 -8.09
CA PHE A 172 -15.59 -13.13 -6.65
C PHE A 172 -14.65 -14.02 -5.83
N ALA A 173 -14.49 -15.29 -6.23
CA ALA A 173 -13.49 -16.20 -5.67
C ALA A 173 -12.06 -15.64 -5.81
N SER A 174 -11.73 -15.06 -6.97
CA SER A 174 -10.43 -14.41 -7.20
C SER A 174 -10.21 -13.21 -6.26
N VAL A 175 -11.25 -12.39 -6.00
CA VAL A 175 -11.17 -11.30 -5.01
C VAL A 175 -10.89 -11.87 -3.61
N ALA A 176 -11.60 -12.92 -3.21
CA ALA A 176 -11.41 -13.54 -1.90
C ALA A 176 -10.00 -14.14 -1.75
N GLY A 177 -9.52 -14.87 -2.75
CA GLY A 177 -8.15 -15.43 -2.77
C GLY A 177 -7.08 -14.35 -2.73
N ALA A 178 -7.24 -13.28 -3.50
CA ALA A 178 -6.32 -12.15 -3.50
C ALA A 178 -6.32 -11.42 -2.15
N LEU A 179 -7.49 -11.22 -1.51
CA LEU A 179 -7.55 -10.63 -0.18
C LEU A 179 -6.89 -11.51 0.88
N ALA A 180 -7.12 -12.83 0.83
CA ALA A 180 -6.43 -13.78 1.73
C ALA A 180 -4.90 -13.68 1.57
N LEU A 181 -4.42 -13.62 0.33
CA LEU A 181 -3.00 -13.43 0.05
C LEU A 181 -2.49 -12.06 0.54
N ALA A 182 -3.24 -10.98 0.32
CA ALA A 182 -2.88 -9.64 0.80
C ALA A 182 -2.73 -9.61 2.33
N CYS A 183 -3.62 -10.29 3.08
CA CYS A 183 -3.49 -10.44 4.53
C CYS A 183 -2.16 -11.12 4.89
N LEU A 184 -1.81 -12.23 4.22
CA LEU A 184 -0.56 -12.97 4.48
C LEU A 184 0.69 -12.23 4.04
N VAL A 185 0.58 -11.21 3.17
CA VAL A 185 1.72 -10.36 2.77
C VAL A 185 1.89 -9.18 3.72
N LYS A 186 0.80 -8.52 4.14
CA LYS A 186 0.89 -7.33 5.00
C LYS A 186 -0.28 -7.23 5.97
N PRO A 187 -0.01 -7.07 7.29
CA PRO A 187 -1.05 -7.10 8.32
C PRO A 187 -2.14 -6.05 8.15
N VAL A 188 -1.85 -4.92 7.49
CA VAL A 188 -2.83 -3.85 7.28
C VAL A 188 -4.11 -4.31 6.57
N PHE A 189 -4.07 -5.47 5.88
CA PHE A 189 -5.22 -6.00 5.14
C PHE A 189 -6.09 -6.97 5.93
N TYR A 190 -5.66 -7.51 7.09
CA TYR A 190 -6.47 -8.49 7.82
C TYR A 190 -7.81 -7.95 8.33
N PRO A 191 -8.01 -6.67 8.70
CA PRO A 191 -9.33 -6.17 9.07
C PRO A 191 -10.34 -6.23 7.93
N LEU A 192 -9.88 -6.13 6.65
CA LEU A 192 -10.76 -6.30 5.49
C LEU A 192 -11.34 -7.72 5.37
N ALA A 193 -10.73 -8.73 5.98
CA ALA A 193 -11.27 -10.09 5.97
C ALA A 193 -12.62 -10.16 6.69
N VAL A 194 -12.78 -9.41 7.79
CA VAL A 194 -14.06 -9.27 8.51
C VAL A 194 -15.08 -8.55 7.64
N GLY A 195 -14.68 -7.42 7.02
CA GLY A 195 -15.53 -6.66 6.10
C GLY A 195 -15.95 -7.49 4.87
N ALA A 196 -15.05 -8.31 4.33
CA ALA A 196 -15.35 -9.21 3.20
C ALA A 196 -16.34 -10.31 3.59
N ALA A 197 -16.19 -10.92 4.77
CA ALA A 197 -17.13 -11.91 5.27
C ALA A 197 -18.53 -11.32 5.47
N ALA A 198 -18.63 -10.15 6.12
CA ALA A 198 -19.91 -9.48 6.36
C ALA A 198 -20.54 -8.96 5.05
N GLY A 199 -19.82 -8.16 4.26
CA GLY A 199 -20.32 -7.56 3.04
C GLY A 199 -20.55 -8.57 1.93
N GLY A 200 -19.66 -9.57 1.80
CA GLY A 200 -19.82 -10.65 0.83
C GLY A 200 -20.96 -11.60 1.22
N GLY A 201 -21.16 -11.89 2.50
CA GLY A 201 -22.31 -12.62 3.01
C GLY A 201 -23.61 -11.91 2.72
N TRP A 202 -23.66 -10.58 2.92
CA TRP A 202 -24.82 -9.76 2.54
C TRP A 202 -25.09 -9.80 1.02
N VAL A 203 -24.05 -9.71 0.17
CA VAL A 203 -24.17 -9.82 -1.29
C VAL A 203 -24.69 -11.23 -1.68
N ALA A 204 -24.21 -12.28 -1.03
CA ALA A 204 -24.66 -13.66 -1.26
C ALA A 204 -26.14 -13.82 -0.94
N TRP A 205 -26.59 -13.29 0.19
CA TRP A 205 -27.99 -13.28 0.62
C TRP A 205 -28.87 -12.49 -0.35
N TRP A 206 -28.48 -11.26 -0.66
CA TRP A 206 -29.26 -10.39 -1.56
C TRP A 206 -29.35 -10.94 -2.98
N ARG A 207 -28.26 -11.55 -3.49
CA ARG A 207 -28.26 -12.18 -4.83
C ARG A 207 -28.85 -13.61 -4.84
N LYS A 208 -29.23 -14.17 -3.70
CA LYS A 208 -29.66 -15.55 -3.53
C LYS A 208 -28.64 -16.57 -4.09
N ARG A 209 -27.33 -16.32 -3.88
CA ARG A 209 -26.23 -17.14 -4.38
C ARG A 209 -25.29 -17.55 -3.22
N PRO A 210 -25.59 -18.67 -2.52
CA PRO A 210 -24.84 -19.09 -1.31
C PRO A 210 -23.36 -19.34 -1.58
N VAL A 211 -22.96 -19.73 -2.79
CA VAL A 211 -21.57 -19.92 -3.18
C VAL A 211 -20.73 -18.65 -2.99
N LEU A 212 -21.30 -17.46 -3.12
CA LEU A 212 -20.60 -16.21 -2.84
C LEU A 212 -20.30 -16.06 -1.35
N GLY A 213 -21.20 -16.54 -0.48
CA GLY A 213 -20.97 -16.56 0.96
C GLY A 213 -19.80 -17.46 1.36
N LEU A 214 -19.68 -18.63 0.72
CA LEU A 214 -18.53 -19.51 0.94
C LEU A 214 -17.22 -18.82 0.59
N TRP A 215 -17.13 -18.16 -0.55
CA TRP A 215 -15.93 -17.41 -0.93
C TRP A 215 -15.68 -16.20 -0.01
N ALA A 216 -16.74 -15.52 0.44
CA ALA A 216 -16.64 -14.34 1.30
C ALA A 216 -15.93 -14.63 2.64
N VAL A 217 -16.11 -15.84 3.20
CA VAL A 217 -15.49 -16.22 4.48
C VAL A 217 -14.04 -16.72 4.34
N VAL A 218 -13.56 -17.04 3.12
CA VAL A 218 -12.21 -17.58 2.91
C VAL A 218 -11.13 -16.70 3.50
N PRO A 219 -11.09 -15.35 3.27
CA PRO A 219 -10.06 -14.51 3.88
C PRO A 219 -10.09 -14.57 5.41
N LEU A 220 -11.28 -14.59 6.01
CA LEU A 220 -11.43 -14.66 7.47
C LEU A 220 -10.95 -16.01 8.03
N VAL A 221 -11.25 -17.11 7.34
CA VAL A 221 -10.74 -18.45 7.72
C VAL A 221 -9.21 -18.48 7.68
N VAL A 222 -8.60 -17.92 6.63
CA VAL A 222 -7.14 -17.81 6.51
C VAL A 222 -6.55 -16.98 7.65
N VAL A 223 -7.15 -15.85 7.99
CA VAL A 223 -6.70 -14.99 9.10
C VAL A 223 -6.79 -15.73 10.43
N VAL A 224 -7.92 -16.36 10.72
CA VAL A 224 -8.13 -17.10 11.99
C VAL A 224 -7.18 -18.29 12.09
N ALA A 225 -6.99 -19.05 11.02
CA ALA A 225 -6.04 -20.16 10.97
C ALA A 225 -4.60 -19.68 11.21
N TYR A 226 -4.21 -18.54 10.60
CA TYR A 226 -2.90 -17.95 10.81
C TYR A 226 -2.70 -17.44 12.25
N MET A 227 -3.73 -16.84 12.86
CA MET A 227 -3.71 -16.46 14.28
C MET A 227 -3.60 -17.68 15.19
N GLY A 228 -4.27 -18.80 14.85
CA GLY A 228 -4.14 -20.07 15.55
C GLY A 228 -2.72 -20.64 15.49
N TRP A 229 -2.09 -20.58 14.31
CA TRP A 229 -0.69 -20.97 14.13
C TRP A 229 0.27 -20.07 14.95
N ASN A 230 0.04 -18.76 14.98
CA ASN A 230 0.81 -17.84 15.82
C ASN A 230 0.65 -18.16 17.31
N LYS A 231 -0.58 -18.49 17.76
CA LYS A 231 -0.81 -18.89 19.15
C LYS A 231 -0.01 -20.15 19.56
N GLN A 232 0.10 -21.12 18.66
CA GLN A 232 0.91 -22.34 18.93
C GLN A 232 2.40 -21.99 19.13
N ARG A 233 2.93 -20.99 18.42
CA ARG A 233 4.35 -20.61 18.46
C ARG A 233 4.70 -19.62 19.58
N THR A 234 3.76 -18.77 19.96
CA THR A 234 4.02 -17.64 20.89
C THR A 234 3.15 -17.63 22.14
N GLY A 235 2.16 -18.53 22.25
CA GLY A 235 1.16 -18.50 23.32
C GLY A 235 0.06 -17.43 23.15
N TYR A 236 0.23 -16.45 22.24
CA TYR A 236 -0.67 -15.31 22.06
C TYR A 236 -1.46 -15.41 20.74
N PHE A 237 -2.81 -15.28 20.84
CA PHE A 237 -3.70 -15.35 19.68
C PHE A 237 -3.76 -13.98 18.97
N HIS A 238 -2.90 -13.77 17.99
CA HIS A 238 -2.78 -12.52 17.24
C HIS A 238 -2.36 -12.77 15.80
N PHE A 239 -2.60 -11.77 14.92
CA PHE A 239 -2.21 -11.88 13.51
C PHE A 239 -0.74 -11.53 13.28
N SER A 240 -0.26 -10.46 13.86
CA SER A 240 1.14 -10.01 13.77
C SER A 240 1.47 -9.07 14.92
N SER A 241 2.60 -9.27 15.56
CA SER A 241 3.10 -8.45 16.67
C SER A 241 3.55 -7.05 16.26
N ILE A 242 3.57 -6.74 14.95
CA ILE A 242 3.84 -5.38 14.45
C ILE A 242 2.70 -4.41 14.81
N ALA A 243 1.49 -4.92 15.09
CA ALA A 243 0.35 -4.07 15.41
C ALA A 243 0.57 -3.31 16.74
N GLU A 244 0.99 -4.01 17.79
CA GLU A 244 1.27 -3.44 19.11
C GLU A 244 2.48 -2.51 19.06
N ILE A 245 3.51 -2.87 18.29
CA ILE A 245 4.69 -2.02 18.06
C ILE A 245 4.27 -0.71 17.39
N ASN A 246 3.48 -0.77 16.32
CA ASN A 246 3.02 0.42 15.62
C ASN A 246 2.11 1.26 16.53
N MET A 247 1.27 0.62 17.34
CA MET A 247 0.42 1.32 18.30
C MET A 247 1.24 2.07 19.35
N LEU A 248 2.30 1.46 19.86
CA LEU A 248 3.20 2.09 20.82
C LEU A 248 4.00 3.23 20.18
N HIS A 249 4.81 2.92 19.14
CA HIS A 249 5.82 3.85 18.62
C HIS A 249 5.26 4.96 17.75
N TYR A 250 4.20 4.70 16.97
CA TYR A 250 3.70 5.68 16.01
C TYR A 250 2.40 6.35 16.43
N ASN A 251 1.55 5.63 17.16
CA ASN A 251 0.29 6.21 17.61
C ASN A 251 0.46 6.86 18.98
N ALA A 252 0.73 6.11 20.03
CA ALA A 252 0.79 6.62 21.40
C ALA A 252 2.02 7.50 21.66
N ALA A 253 3.20 7.06 21.27
CA ALA A 253 4.43 7.85 21.43
C ALA A 253 4.38 9.18 20.66
N GLY A 254 3.76 9.19 19.47
CA GLY A 254 3.53 10.43 18.72
C GLY A 254 2.64 11.43 19.47
N VAL A 255 1.70 10.97 20.30
CA VAL A 255 0.91 11.84 21.19
C VAL A 255 1.80 12.43 22.28
N VAL A 256 2.64 11.60 22.94
CA VAL A 256 3.61 12.08 23.95
C VAL A 256 4.55 13.12 23.34
N ARG A 257 5.09 12.86 22.13
CA ARG A 257 5.93 13.82 21.41
C ARG A 257 5.26 15.18 21.23
N GLN A 258 3.96 15.20 20.91
CA GLN A 258 3.24 16.47 20.68
C GLN A 258 2.97 17.25 21.95
N ILE A 259 2.81 16.57 23.08
CA ILE A 259 2.46 17.21 24.37
C ILE A 259 3.72 17.60 25.14
N GLU A 260 4.70 16.69 25.21
CA GLU A 260 5.84 16.79 26.13
C GLU A 260 7.19 16.88 25.39
N GLY A 261 7.20 16.66 24.06
CA GLY A 261 8.39 16.74 23.23
C GLY A 261 9.12 15.40 23.02
N PRO A 262 10.18 15.40 22.16
CA PRO A 262 10.82 14.18 21.70
C PRO A 262 11.57 13.42 22.81
N VAL A 263 12.18 14.12 23.78
CA VAL A 263 12.90 13.48 24.89
C VAL A 263 11.94 12.71 25.79
N ALA A 264 10.78 13.28 26.09
CA ALA A 264 9.73 12.62 26.89
C ALA A 264 9.17 11.40 26.16
N GLU A 265 9.01 11.46 24.83
CA GLU A 265 8.61 10.34 24.01
C GLU A 265 9.56 9.14 24.15
N GLU A 266 10.87 9.37 23.95
CA GLU A 266 11.89 8.31 24.08
C GLU A 266 11.88 7.68 25.47
N HIS A 267 11.82 8.51 26.51
CA HIS A 267 11.77 8.05 27.90
C HIS A 267 10.49 7.24 28.18
N TRP A 268 9.34 7.71 27.69
CA TRP A 268 8.06 7.02 27.88
C TRP A 268 8.05 5.65 27.18
N VAL A 269 8.50 5.57 25.92
CA VAL A 269 8.61 4.32 25.18
C VAL A 269 9.55 3.35 25.87
N ALA A 270 10.74 3.80 26.26
CA ALA A 270 11.70 2.98 26.99
C ALA A 270 11.15 2.44 28.31
N THR A 271 10.34 3.24 29.03
CA THR A 271 9.69 2.84 30.29
C THR A 271 8.63 1.78 30.05
N VAL A 272 7.78 1.94 29.03
CA VAL A 272 6.76 0.93 28.67
C VAL A 272 7.42 -0.38 28.24
N LEU A 273 8.46 -0.33 27.39
CA LEU A 273 9.16 -1.52 26.92
C LEU A 273 9.87 -2.27 28.05
N ARG A 274 10.54 -1.56 28.97
CA ARG A 274 11.16 -2.18 30.16
C ARG A 274 10.14 -2.91 31.02
N ALA A 275 8.98 -2.28 31.26
CA ALA A 275 7.90 -2.90 32.03
C ALA A 275 7.29 -4.12 31.29
N ALA A 276 7.19 -4.05 29.98
CA ALA A 276 6.71 -5.14 29.14
C ALA A 276 7.72 -6.30 29.09
N ASP A 277 9.01 -6.03 28.97
CA ASP A 277 10.05 -7.08 28.96
C ASP A 277 10.23 -7.78 30.30
N ALA A 278 9.74 -7.19 31.40
CA ALA A 278 9.68 -7.83 32.73
C ALA A 278 8.48 -8.78 32.91
N GLN A 279 7.57 -8.87 31.92
CA GLN A 279 6.41 -9.75 32.02
C GLN A 279 6.79 -11.24 31.88
N PRO A 280 6.03 -12.16 32.51
CA PRO A 280 6.38 -13.57 32.55
C PRO A 280 6.32 -14.28 31.19
N ASP A 281 5.47 -13.81 30.29
CA ASP A 281 5.27 -14.41 28.98
C ASP A 281 4.96 -13.36 27.89
N PHE A 282 4.94 -13.83 26.64
CA PHE A 282 4.73 -12.97 25.48
C PHE A 282 3.32 -12.35 25.43
N SER A 283 2.28 -13.08 25.90
CA SER A 283 0.90 -12.55 25.95
C SER A 283 0.81 -11.36 26.89
N ALA A 284 1.28 -11.53 28.13
CA ALA A 284 1.28 -10.48 29.15
C ALA A 284 2.11 -9.26 28.70
N ARG A 285 3.24 -9.51 28.00
CA ARG A 285 4.05 -8.45 27.38
C ARG A 285 3.25 -7.62 26.37
N GLN A 286 2.57 -8.27 25.43
CA GLN A 286 1.79 -7.58 24.39
C GLN A 286 0.56 -6.86 24.99
N GLU A 287 -0.12 -7.48 25.95
CA GLU A 287 -1.27 -6.87 26.65
C GLU A 287 -0.88 -5.61 27.41
N LEU A 288 0.29 -5.59 28.05
CA LEU A 288 0.80 -4.40 28.74
C LEU A 288 1.10 -3.28 27.75
N ILE A 289 1.78 -3.56 26.63
CA ILE A 289 2.05 -2.58 25.59
C ILE A 289 0.74 -1.99 25.06
N GLN A 290 -0.23 -2.86 24.74
CA GLN A 290 -1.53 -2.45 24.22
C GLN A 290 -2.29 -1.57 25.23
N THR A 291 -2.34 -1.98 26.50
CA THR A 291 -3.04 -1.25 27.55
C THR A 291 -2.44 0.13 27.77
N ARG A 292 -1.09 0.23 27.82
CA ARG A 292 -0.41 1.52 27.99
C ARG A 292 -0.61 2.44 26.78
N ALA A 293 -0.53 1.89 25.58
CA ALA A 293 -0.77 2.67 24.37
C ALA A 293 -2.21 3.17 24.29
N TRP A 294 -3.21 2.32 24.54
CA TRP A 294 -4.62 2.74 24.56
C TRP A 294 -4.90 3.79 25.63
N ALA A 295 -4.37 3.64 26.85
CA ALA A 295 -4.53 4.62 27.91
C ALA A 295 -4.05 6.01 27.46
N MET A 296 -2.89 6.11 26.78
CA MET A 296 -2.38 7.36 26.23
C MET A 296 -3.31 7.97 25.18
N LEU A 297 -3.81 7.14 24.24
CA LEU A 297 -4.69 7.61 23.18
C LEU A 297 -6.04 8.12 23.72
N TRP A 298 -6.62 7.41 24.71
CA TRP A 298 -7.87 7.81 25.34
C TRP A 298 -7.73 9.03 26.27
N ALA A 299 -6.56 9.24 26.85
CA ALA A 299 -6.29 10.46 27.64
C ALA A 299 -6.23 11.72 26.76
N HIS A 300 -5.83 11.58 25.48
CA HIS A 300 -5.62 12.71 24.56
C HIS A 300 -6.26 12.51 23.19
N PRO A 301 -7.59 12.27 23.11
CA PRO A 301 -8.26 11.84 21.86
C PRO A 301 -8.20 12.90 20.75
N VAL A 302 -8.24 14.18 21.10
CA VAL A 302 -8.17 15.29 20.12
C VAL A 302 -6.77 15.37 19.50
N VAL A 303 -5.71 15.27 20.32
CA VAL A 303 -4.32 15.28 19.85
C VAL A 303 -4.10 14.10 18.90
N TYR A 304 -4.56 12.92 19.30
CA TYR A 304 -4.46 11.72 18.45
C TYR A 304 -5.26 11.86 17.15
N ALA A 305 -6.49 12.37 17.19
CA ALA A 305 -7.29 12.58 15.98
C ALA A 305 -6.60 13.54 15.00
N CYS A 306 -6.05 14.64 15.48
CA CYS A 306 -5.29 15.60 14.66
C CYS A 306 -4.04 14.92 14.05
N GLN A 307 -3.28 14.17 14.85
CA GLN A 307 -2.11 13.44 14.40
C GLN A 307 -2.48 12.42 13.31
N HIS A 308 -3.58 11.69 13.51
CA HIS A 308 -4.08 10.68 12.58
C HIS A 308 -4.48 11.30 11.24
N LEU A 309 -5.27 12.37 11.27
CA LEU A 309 -5.70 13.08 10.05
C LEU A 309 -4.51 13.68 9.27
N LEU A 310 -3.53 14.26 9.98
CA LEU A 310 -2.32 14.77 9.36
C LEU A 310 -1.49 13.65 8.71
N GLY A 311 -1.41 12.48 9.34
CA GLY A 311 -0.75 11.31 8.75
C GLY A 311 -1.49 10.77 7.54
N MET A 312 -2.83 10.71 7.58
CA MET A 312 -3.65 10.36 6.41
C MET A 312 -3.39 11.31 5.23
N ALA A 313 -3.28 12.61 5.48
CA ALA A 313 -2.92 13.57 4.44
C ALA A 313 -1.48 13.35 3.95
N ALA A 314 -0.53 13.15 4.87
CA ALA A 314 0.86 12.89 4.53
C ALA A 314 1.03 11.70 3.60
N LEU A 315 0.23 10.64 3.72
CA LEU A 315 0.24 9.49 2.82
C LEU A 315 0.19 9.89 1.34
N PHE A 316 -0.60 10.91 1.00
CA PHE A 316 -0.80 11.35 -0.38
C PHE A 316 0.18 12.43 -0.84
N PHE A 317 0.79 13.15 0.09
CA PHE A 317 1.63 14.32 -0.21
C PHE A 317 3.10 14.12 0.12
N ASP A 318 3.48 13.08 0.91
CA ASP A 318 4.87 12.82 1.27
C ASP A 318 5.73 12.63 0.01
N PRO A 319 6.80 13.45 -0.17
CA PRO A 319 7.72 13.28 -1.29
C PRO A 319 8.70 12.09 -1.10
N GLY A 320 8.65 11.38 0.03
CA GLY A 320 9.49 10.20 0.29
C GLY A 320 10.95 10.55 0.60
N ARG A 321 11.21 11.59 1.39
CA ARG A 321 12.59 12.02 1.69
C ARG A 321 13.47 10.88 2.19
N PHE A 322 12.98 10.08 3.15
CA PHE A 322 13.72 8.93 3.68
C PHE A 322 14.04 7.94 2.57
N ASP A 323 13.02 7.54 1.81
CA ASP A 323 13.14 6.54 0.75
C ASP A 323 14.12 6.98 -0.34
N VAL A 324 14.01 8.24 -0.78
CA VAL A 324 14.89 8.84 -1.80
C VAL A 324 16.32 8.94 -1.28
N SER A 325 16.52 9.41 -0.05
CA SER A 325 17.87 9.54 0.54
C SER A 325 18.53 8.18 0.73
N GLN A 326 17.78 7.18 1.19
CA GLN A 326 18.26 5.80 1.34
C GLN A 326 18.65 5.21 -0.01
N PHE A 327 17.80 5.36 -1.02
CA PHE A 327 18.01 4.81 -2.36
C PHE A 327 19.18 5.47 -3.08
N LEU A 328 19.39 6.77 -2.88
CA LEU A 328 20.52 7.50 -3.46
C LEU A 328 21.82 7.36 -2.65
N GLY A 329 21.81 6.64 -1.52
CA GLY A 329 23.00 6.47 -0.69
C GLY A 329 23.52 7.76 -0.04
N LEU A 330 22.65 8.76 0.14
CA LEU A 330 23.07 10.07 0.66
C LEU A 330 23.46 10.00 2.13
N ALA A 331 24.61 10.60 2.47
CA ALA A 331 25.07 10.73 3.86
C ALA A 331 24.11 11.59 4.69
N GLY A 332 24.04 11.33 6.01
CA GLY A 332 23.17 12.09 6.93
C GLY A 332 21.69 11.70 6.79
N ARG A 333 21.42 10.43 6.56
CA ARG A 333 20.07 9.84 6.56
C ARG A 333 19.33 10.27 7.81
N ALA A 334 18.35 11.14 7.65
CA ALA A 334 17.47 11.48 8.76
C ALA A 334 16.52 10.30 8.95
N GLU A 335 16.57 9.69 10.11
CA GLU A 335 15.64 8.63 10.51
C GLU A 335 14.20 9.12 10.50
N ASP A 336 13.99 10.43 10.69
CA ASP A 336 12.67 11.07 10.66
C ASP A 336 12.35 11.70 9.30
N GLY A 337 11.10 11.58 8.88
CA GLY A 337 10.56 12.28 7.70
C GLY A 337 10.62 13.81 7.84
N LEU A 338 10.57 14.53 6.71
CA LEU A 338 10.65 15.99 6.68
C LEU A 338 9.61 16.67 7.59
N LEU A 339 8.41 16.13 7.68
CA LEU A 339 7.33 16.62 8.54
C LEU A 339 7.67 16.47 10.03
N ALA A 340 8.27 15.36 10.44
CA ALA A 340 8.70 15.14 11.82
C ALA A 340 9.81 16.12 12.19
N GLN A 341 10.80 16.33 11.33
CA GLN A 341 11.88 17.31 11.53
C GLN A 341 11.37 18.76 11.54
N ALA A 342 10.41 19.08 10.66
CA ALA A 342 9.80 20.41 10.62
C ALA A 342 9.03 20.71 11.91
N ARG A 343 8.36 19.71 12.48
CA ARG A 343 7.67 19.83 13.80
C ARG A 343 8.64 20.00 14.95
N ALA A 344 9.77 19.29 14.94
CA ALA A 344 10.77 19.34 16.02
C ALA A 344 11.64 20.60 16.00
N GLY A 345 12.00 21.12 14.83
CA GLY A 345 12.98 22.21 14.70
C GLY A 345 12.58 23.37 13.79
N GLY A 346 11.35 23.36 13.28
CA GLY A 346 10.83 24.34 12.31
C GLY A 346 11.18 23.98 10.87
N LEU A 347 10.23 24.27 9.97
CA LEU A 347 10.33 23.92 8.54
C LEU A 347 11.60 24.50 7.88
N VAL A 348 11.95 25.73 8.20
CA VAL A 348 13.13 26.43 7.62
C VAL A 348 14.43 25.69 7.94
N ARG A 349 14.61 25.21 9.18
CA ARG A 349 15.80 24.44 9.57
C ARG A 349 15.84 23.06 8.92
N ALA A 350 14.70 22.38 8.86
CA ALA A 350 14.59 21.06 8.23
C ALA A 350 14.93 21.13 6.72
N VAL A 351 14.44 22.16 6.03
CA VAL A 351 14.66 22.40 4.61
C VAL A 351 16.08 22.91 4.32
N GLY A 352 16.60 23.84 5.14
CA GLY A 352 17.91 24.45 4.94
C GLY A 352 19.11 23.50 5.10
N ARG A 353 18.90 22.31 5.65
CA ARG A 353 19.94 21.26 5.77
C ARG A 353 20.00 20.33 4.55
N LEU A 354 19.08 20.46 3.60
CA LEU A 354 19.04 19.60 2.42
C LEU A 354 19.93 20.15 1.29
N PRO A 355 20.65 19.29 0.55
CA PRO A 355 21.28 19.68 -0.70
C PRO A 355 20.24 20.26 -1.67
N LEU A 356 20.56 21.35 -2.38
CA LEU A 356 19.65 22.03 -3.29
C LEU A 356 19.04 21.10 -4.33
N GLY A 357 19.83 20.15 -4.88
CA GLY A 357 19.30 19.15 -5.84
C GLY A 357 18.24 18.24 -5.24
N LEU A 358 18.46 17.77 -4.00
CA LEU A 358 17.47 16.95 -3.29
C LEU A 358 16.23 17.77 -2.95
N LEU A 359 16.39 19.03 -2.55
CA LEU A 359 15.27 19.94 -2.27
C LEU A 359 14.42 20.16 -3.53
N GLY A 360 15.06 20.41 -4.69
CA GLY A 360 14.36 20.53 -5.97
C GLY A 360 13.60 19.27 -6.35
N LEU A 361 14.23 18.09 -6.18
CA LEU A 361 13.58 16.81 -6.45
C LEU A 361 12.36 16.60 -5.53
N LEU A 362 12.52 16.75 -4.22
CA LEU A 362 11.42 16.56 -3.26
C LEU A 362 10.29 17.58 -3.47
N GLY A 363 10.63 18.84 -3.80
CA GLY A 363 9.65 19.88 -4.16
C GLY A 363 8.88 19.50 -5.43
N GLY A 364 9.56 19.03 -6.47
CA GLY A 364 8.95 18.56 -7.69
C GLY A 364 8.01 17.35 -7.45
N VAL A 365 8.42 16.40 -6.63
CA VAL A 365 7.58 15.24 -6.24
C VAL A 365 6.35 15.69 -5.45
N LEU A 366 6.49 16.64 -4.54
CA LEU A 366 5.36 17.19 -3.77
C LEU A 366 4.32 17.84 -4.69
N VAL A 367 4.77 18.67 -5.65
CA VAL A 367 3.89 19.30 -6.65
C VAL A 367 3.21 18.24 -7.52
N ALA A 368 3.95 17.21 -7.96
CA ALA A 368 3.40 16.11 -8.73
C ALA A 368 2.36 15.29 -7.93
N ASN A 369 2.61 15.05 -6.63
CA ASN A 369 1.68 14.39 -5.74
C ASN A 369 0.38 15.21 -5.58
N ALA A 370 0.49 16.51 -5.33
CA ALA A 370 -0.66 17.42 -5.24
C ALA A 370 -1.47 17.44 -6.56
N THR A 371 -0.79 17.57 -7.69
CA THR A 371 -1.42 17.53 -9.02
C THR A 371 -2.14 16.20 -9.24
N ARG A 372 -1.52 15.08 -8.87
CA ARG A 372 -2.10 13.73 -9.00
C ARG A 372 -3.37 13.58 -8.16
N VAL A 373 -3.37 14.08 -6.92
CA VAL A 373 -4.57 14.08 -6.06
C VAL A 373 -5.70 14.89 -6.69
N VAL A 374 -5.42 16.11 -7.18
CA VAL A 374 -6.42 16.94 -7.86
C VAL A 374 -6.99 16.23 -9.10
N LEU A 375 -6.10 15.65 -9.92
CA LEU A 375 -6.52 14.87 -11.08
C LEU A 375 -7.33 13.63 -10.69
N ALA A 376 -6.99 12.94 -9.59
CA ALA A 376 -7.72 11.78 -9.10
C ALA A 376 -9.13 12.15 -8.63
N VAL A 377 -9.29 13.24 -7.90
CA VAL A 377 -10.62 13.76 -7.50
C VAL A 377 -11.45 14.12 -8.75
N ARG A 378 -10.85 14.81 -9.73
CA ARG A 378 -11.50 15.10 -11.01
C ARG A 378 -11.88 13.82 -11.76
N GLY A 379 -10.99 12.82 -11.79
CA GLY A 379 -11.23 11.52 -12.42
C GLY A 379 -12.35 10.74 -11.76
N PHE A 380 -12.37 10.71 -10.43
CA PHE A 380 -13.47 10.12 -9.67
C PHE A 380 -14.82 10.76 -10.05
N GLY A 381 -14.86 12.08 -10.20
CA GLY A 381 -16.04 12.81 -10.69
C GLY A 381 -16.44 12.39 -12.11
N LYS A 382 -15.48 12.27 -13.04
CA LYS A 382 -15.75 11.90 -14.44
C LYS A 382 -16.22 10.45 -14.61
N LEU A 383 -15.71 9.52 -13.79
CA LEU A 383 -16.12 8.11 -13.83
C LEU A 383 -17.61 7.89 -13.51
N ARG A 384 -18.30 8.87 -12.93
CA ARG A 384 -19.77 8.81 -12.71
C ARG A 384 -20.58 8.75 -14.01
N TYR A 385 -20.04 9.31 -15.09
CA TYR A 385 -20.65 9.33 -16.42
C TYR A 385 -20.24 8.13 -17.29
N GLY A 386 -19.42 7.23 -16.78
CA GLY A 386 -19.08 5.96 -17.43
C GLY A 386 -20.17 4.91 -17.29
N GLY A 387 -19.94 3.75 -17.88
CA GLY A 387 -20.86 2.61 -17.76
C GLY A 387 -21.09 2.18 -16.30
N PRO A 388 -22.12 1.38 -16.01
CA PRO A 388 -22.53 1.01 -14.64
C PRO A 388 -21.39 0.44 -13.80
N TRP A 389 -20.47 -0.33 -14.39
CA TRP A 389 -19.33 -0.93 -13.73
C TRP A 389 -18.25 0.10 -13.32
N LEU A 390 -17.99 1.14 -14.14
CA LEU A 390 -17.09 2.25 -13.80
C LEU A 390 -17.67 3.10 -12.67
N ARG A 391 -18.96 3.40 -12.76
CA ARG A 391 -19.68 4.17 -11.75
C ARG A 391 -19.67 3.49 -10.36
N ARG A 392 -19.76 2.16 -10.31
CA ARG A 392 -19.64 1.39 -9.06
C ARG A 392 -18.17 1.19 -8.68
N GLY A 393 -17.32 0.86 -9.63
CA GLY A 393 -15.89 0.58 -9.42
C GLY A 393 -15.13 1.75 -8.82
N ARG A 394 -15.46 3.01 -9.17
CA ARG A 394 -14.83 4.18 -8.56
C ARG A 394 -14.95 4.21 -7.04
N TRP A 395 -16.06 3.70 -6.47
CA TRP A 395 -16.27 3.65 -5.03
C TRP A 395 -15.43 2.57 -4.36
N ILE A 396 -15.20 1.44 -5.03
CA ILE A 396 -14.27 0.41 -4.55
C ILE A 396 -12.86 0.97 -4.48
N VAL A 397 -12.42 1.65 -5.54
CA VAL A 397 -11.09 2.28 -5.58
C VAL A 397 -10.96 3.35 -4.50
N ALA A 398 -11.91 4.26 -4.40
CA ALA A 398 -11.90 5.33 -3.39
C ALA A 398 -11.96 4.76 -1.96
N GLY A 399 -12.81 3.75 -1.73
CA GLY A 399 -12.92 3.07 -0.44
C GLY A 399 -11.62 2.38 -0.03
N LEU A 400 -10.91 1.75 -0.96
CA LEU A 400 -9.63 1.10 -0.67
C LEU A 400 -8.52 2.12 -0.41
N LEU A 401 -8.46 3.24 -1.16
CA LEU A 401 -7.53 4.34 -0.89
C LEU A 401 -7.79 4.95 0.51
N LEU A 402 -9.06 5.19 0.83
CA LEU A 402 -9.46 5.69 2.16
C LEU A 402 -9.13 4.68 3.27
N TYR A 403 -9.40 3.39 3.03
CA TYR A 403 -9.07 2.32 3.97
C TYR A 403 -7.57 2.32 4.30
N VAL A 404 -6.70 2.35 3.29
CA VAL A 404 -5.25 2.39 3.52
C VAL A 404 -4.86 3.66 4.27
N ALA A 405 -5.40 4.82 3.94
CA ALA A 405 -5.13 6.07 4.64
C ALA A 405 -5.55 6.00 6.12
N LEU A 406 -6.74 5.44 6.41
CA LEU A 406 -7.23 5.24 7.78
C LEU A 406 -6.35 4.28 8.58
N LEU A 407 -5.95 3.15 8.00
CA LEU A 407 -5.19 2.13 8.72
C LEU A 407 -3.70 2.50 8.91
N THR A 408 -3.13 3.28 8.01
CA THR A 408 -1.76 3.79 8.17
C THR A 408 -1.69 4.96 9.14
N GLY A 409 -2.74 5.78 9.21
CA GLY A 409 -2.88 6.86 10.19
C GLY A 409 -1.62 7.70 10.37
N PRO A 410 -1.07 7.80 11.61
CA PRO A 410 0.12 8.62 11.90
C PRO A 410 1.39 8.24 11.14
N LEU A 411 1.46 7.01 10.62
CA LEU A 411 2.56 6.49 9.79
C LEU A 411 2.59 7.01 8.35
N GLY A 412 1.71 7.93 7.96
CA GLY A 412 1.54 8.41 6.59
C GLY A 412 2.85 8.75 5.90
N ALA A 413 3.35 7.84 5.04
CA ALA A 413 4.56 7.98 4.25
C ALA A 413 4.33 7.43 2.84
N ALA A 414 5.11 7.91 1.86
CA ALA A 414 5.03 7.49 0.46
C ALA A 414 5.05 5.97 0.29
N ARG A 415 5.84 5.26 1.11
CA ARG A 415 5.93 3.80 1.16
C ARG A 415 4.56 3.12 1.26
N PHE A 416 3.70 3.61 2.15
CA PHE A 416 2.40 2.97 2.40
C PHE A 416 1.38 3.23 1.29
N LEU A 417 1.62 4.22 0.43
CA LEU A 417 0.82 4.47 -0.76
C LEU A 417 1.16 3.48 -1.89
N VAL A 418 2.41 2.98 -1.97
CA VAL A 418 2.88 2.11 -3.06
C VAL A 418 1.92 0.97 -3.39
N PRO A 419 1.38 0.18 -2.43
CA PRO A 419 0.48 -0.93 -2.76
C PRO A 419 -0.82 -0.53 -3.46
N VAL A 420 -1.29 0.69 -3.26
CA VAL A 420 -2.54 1.21 -3.83
C VAL A 420 -2.32 2.35 -4.83
N TRP A 421 -1.06 2.75 -5.04
CA TRP A 421 -0.70 3.83 -5.94
C TRP A 421 -1.20 3.65 -7.39
N PRO A 422 -1.19 2.44 -8.02
CA PRO A 422 -1.75 2.27 -9.35
C PRO A 422 -3.23 2.63 -9.44
N LEU A 423 -3.98 2.50 -8.36
CA LEU A 423 -5.37 2.89 -8.28
C LEU A 423 -5.52 4.42 -8.28
N LEU A 424 -4.68 5.12 -7.52
CA LEU A 424 -4.61 6.58 -7.53
C LEU A 424 -4.18 7.10 -8.91
N LEU A 425 -3.17 6.47 -9.54
CA LEU A 425 -2.76 6.76 -10.90
C LEU A 425 -3.92 6.58 -11.89
N GLY A 426 -4.66 5.48 -11.80
CA GLY A 426 -5.82 5.22 -12.66
C GLY A 426 -6.90 6.30 -12.54
N LEU A 427 -7.21 6.77 -11.33
CA LEU A 427 -8.10 7.91 -11.12
C LEU A 427 -7.52 9.21 -11.70
N ALA A 428 -6.23 9.48 -11.52
CA ALA A 428 -5.58 10.68 -12.05
C ALA A 428 -5.61 10.71 -13.59
N LEU A 429 -5.31 9.57 -14.21
CA LEU A 429 -5.40 9.40 -15.67
C LEU A 429 -6.82 9.61 -16.20
N ALA A 430 -7.83 9.16 -15.45
CA ALA A 430 -9.23 9.45 -15.77
C ALA A 430 -9.52 10.95 -15.71
N GLY A 431 -8.85 11.68 -14.84
CA GLY A 431 -8.92 13.13 -14.73
C GLY A 431 -8.38 13.88 -15.94
N LEU A 432 -7.39 13.31 -16.65
CA LEU A 432 -6.81 13.86 -17.87
C LEU A 432 -7.74 13.73 -19.10
N LYS A 433 -8.74 12.87 -19.07
CA LYS A 433 -9.69 12.74 -20.19
C LYS A 433 -10.35 14.10 -20.48
N SER A 434 -10.17 14.63 -21.70
CA SER A 434 -10.88 15.83 -22.13
C SER A 434 -12.38 15.57 -22.14
N GLY A 435 -13.15 16.49 -21.56
CA GLY A 435 -14.61 16.40 -21.59
C GLY A 435 -15.12 16.73 -23.00
N HIS A 436 -15.23 15.73 -23.84
CA HIS A 436 -16.23 15.80 -24.88
C HIS A 436 -17.53 15.32 -24.21
N ALA A 437 -18.49 16.22 -24.03
CA ALA A 437 -19.87 15.84 -23.90
C ALA A 437 -20.14 14.94 -25.13
N THR A 438 -20.35 13.64 -24.89
CA THR A 438 -21.05 12.83 -25.87
C THR A 438 -22.43 13.48 -25.93
N ASN A 439 -22.69 14.24 -27.00
CA ASN A 439 -24.05 14.46 -27.43
C ASN A 439 -24.67 13.07 -27.41
N ALA A 440 -25.68 12.87 -26.60
CA ALA A 440 -26.54 11.73 -26.72
C ALA A 440 -26.90 11.67 -28.21
N PRO A 441 -26.84 10.49 -28.88
CA PRO A 441 -27.38 10.37 -30.19
C PRO A 441 -28.80 10.90 -30.07
N GLY A 442 -29.13 11.89 -30.88
CA GLY A 442 -30.45 12.52 -30.91
C GLY A 442 -31.49 11.41 -30.95
N ALA A 443 -32.46 11.53 -30.11
CA ALA A 443 -33.72 10.85 -30.34
C ALA A 443 -34.10 11.27 -31.76
N ASP A 444 -34.11 10.31 -32.70
CA ASP A 444 -34.72 10.49 -34.00
C ASP A 444 -36.14 10.93 -33.71
N GLU A 445 -36.42 12.21 -33.93
CA GLU A 445 -37.81 12.66 -34.04
C GLU A 445 -38.45 11.84 -35.16
N PRO A 446 -39.56 11.16 -34.90
CA PRO A 446 -40.28 10.49 -35.97
C PRO A 446 -40.70 11.59 -36.96
N SER A 447 -40.23 11.46 -38.20
CA SER A 447 -40.68 12.31 -39.32
C SER A 447 -42.21 12.36 -39.38
N PRO A 448 -42.87 13.51 -39.55
CA PRO A 448 -44.28 13.56 -39.68
C PRO A 448 -44.68 12.78 -40.94
N VAL A 449 -45.53 11.79 -40.76
CA VAL A 449 -46.18 11.06 -41.83
C VAL A 449 -47.02 12.09 -42.60
N SER A 450 -46.64 12.36 -43.84
CA SER A 450 -47.46 13.12 -44.77
C SER A 450 -48.72 12.31 -45.06
N GLU A 451 -49.87 12.75 -44.53
CA GLU A 451 -51.18 12.35 -45.04
C GLU A 451 -51.32 12.85 -46.49
N GLY A 452 -51.09 11.92 -47.41
CA GLY A 452 -51.45 12.09 -48.86
C GLY A 452 -52.88 11.66 -49.07
N GLN A 453 -53.62 12.62 -49.51
CA GLN A 453 -55.00 12.50 -50.05
C GLN A 453 -55.09 11.38 -51.13
N CYS A 454 -56.02 10.50 -51.02
CA CYS A 454 -57.10 10.12 -51.89
C CYS A 454 -57.97 9.00 -51.29
#